data_0ac0e8ede1241b2cc95eed75f05a7437
#
_entry.id   0ac0e8ede1241b2cc95eed75f05a7437
#
_cell.length_a   1.000
_cell.length_b   1.000
_cell.length_c   1.000
_cell.angle_alpha   90.00
_cell.angle_beta   90.00
_cell.angle_gamma   90.00
#
_symmetry.space_group_name_H-M   'P 1'
#
loop_
_entity.id
_entity.type
_entity.pdbx_description
1 polymer ?
#
loop_
_entity_poly.entity_id
_entity_poly.type
_entity_poly.pdbx_seq_one_letter_code
_entity_poly.pdbx_strand_id
1 'polypeptide(L)'
;FRSLGMQLMCRHSEEGEVDCLNIFDVDVKRFVPQKHEDKVPHMGWNTIGKTNSKLFEGFTEEEFVYFVHSFYVPTCDFTAATTDYIHPFSAALHKDNFYATQFHPEKSGKTGEKILTNFLNL
;
A
#
# COMPACT_ATOMS: atom_id res chain seq x y z
N PHE A 1 -3.64 10.17 3.88
CA PHE A 1 -3.52 8.90 3.16
C PHE A 1 -3.06 9.12 1.74
N ARG A 2 -1.80 9.26 1.55
CA ARG A 2 -1.22 9.26 0.21
C ARG A 2 -0.17 8.16 0.15
N SER A 3 0.02 7.56 -1.02
CA SER A 3 1.06 6.56 -1.22
C SER A 3 2.44 7.10 -0.85
N LEU A 4 2.70 8.37 -1.14
CA LEU A 4 3.93 9.05 -0.75
C LEU A 4 4.04 9.11 0.78
N GLY A 5 2.92 9.35 1.48
CA GLY A 5 2.87 9.38 2.93
C GLY A 5 3.27 8.05 3.55
N MET A 6 2.81 6.92 2.98
CA MET A 6 3.19 5.60 3.45
C MET A 6 4.70 5.38 3.32
N GLN A 7 5.27 5.73 2.18
CA GLN A 7 6.69 5.54 1.94
C GLN A 7 7.56 6.40 2.86
N LEU A 8 7.11 7.61 3.18
CA LEU A 8 7.80 8.49 4.12
C LEU A 8 7.80 7.95 5.56
N MET A 9 6.85 7.09 5.91
CA MET A 9 6.77 6.47 7.23
C MET A 9 7.68 5.26 7.38
N CYS A 10 8.29 4.81 6.30
CA CYS A 10 9.23 3.67 6.30
C CYS A 10 10.62 4.09 6.78
N ARG A 11 11.56 3.14 6.82
CA ARG A 11 12.92 3.41 7.29
C ARG A 11 13.75 4.16 6.26
N HIS A 12 13.76 3.68 5.02
CA HIS A 12 14.59 4.20 3.93
C HIS A 12 13.86 4.01 2.61
N SER A 13 14.06 4.92 1.66
CA SER A 13 13.49 4.80 0.32
C SER A 13 14.57 4.84 -0.74
N GLU A 14 14.49 3.93 -1.71
CA GLU A 14 15.31 3.96 -2.92
C GLU A 14 14.96 5.15 -3.80
N GLU A 15 13.79 5.75 -3.63
CA GLU A 15 13.44 6.99 -4.30
C GLU A 15 14.27 8.12 -3.70
N GLY A 16 15.30 8.57 -4.43
CA GLY A 16 16.22 9.59 -3.98
C GLY A 16 17.21 9.14 -2.91
N GLU A 17 17.23 7.84 -2.59
CA GLU A 17 18.14 7.28 -1.57
C GLU A 17 18.14 8.08 -0.27
N VAL A 18 16.95 8.22 0.33
CA VAL A 18 16.77 9.03 1.53
C VAL A 18 16.30 8.18 2.71
N ASP A 19 16.75 8.56 3.92
CA ASP A 19 16.23 8.01 5.17
C ASP A 19 14.91 8.73 5.50
N CYS A 20 13.92 7.95 5.95
CA CYS A 20 12.59 8.43 6.24
C CYS A 20 12.28 8.38 7.74
N LEU A 21 10.99 8.44 8.12
CA LEU A 21 10.59 8.60 9.52
C LEU A 21 10.79 7.35 10.38
N ASN A 22 10.97 6.19 9.76
CA ASN A 22 11.19 4.92 10.44
C ASN A 22 10.09 4.53 11.44
N ILE A 23 8.84 4.86 11.13
CA ILE A 23 7.70 4.38 11.91
C ILE A 23 7.49 2.89 11.62
N PHE A 24 7.61 2.50 10.36
CA PHE A 24 7.67 1.10 9.92
C PHE A 24 9.11 0.77 9.57
N ASP A 25 9.70 -0.19 10.26
CA ASP A 25 11.10 -0.60 10.04
C ASP A 25 11.19 -1.50 8.80
N VAL A 26 11.01 -0.92 7.64
CA VAL A 26 11.01 -1.57 6.35
C VAL A 26 11.46 -0.58 5.27
N ASP A 27 12.13 -1.08 4.24
CA ASP A 27 12.67 -0.24 3.16
C ASP A 27 11.71 -0.18 1.98
N VAL A 28 11.62 0.98 1.36
CA VAL A 28 10.91 1.21 0.10
C VAL A 28 11.87 0.88 -1.04
N LYS A 29 11.42 0.04 -1.98
CA LYS A 29 12.23 -0.43 -3.10
C LYS A 29 11.60 -0.05 -4.42
N ARG A 30 12.41 -0.01 -5.47
CA ARG A 30 11.94 0.27 -6.83
C ARG A 30 11.44 -1.01 -7.49
N PHE A 31 10.31 -0.92 -8.21
CA PHE A 31 9.86 -2.01 -9.08
C PHE A 31 10.86 -2.24 -10.20
N VAL A 32 11.20 -3.52 -10.44
CA VAL A 32 12.05 -3.93 -11.54
C VAL A 32 11.23 -4.84 -12.46
N PRO A 33 10.94 -4.41 -13.71
CA PRO A 33 10.20 -5.26 -14.65
C PRO A 33 10.90 -6.60 -14.84
N GLN A 34 10.12 -7.69 -14.80
CA GLN A 34 10.60 -9.05 -15.02
C GLN A 34 10.27 -9.56 -16.41
N LYS A 35 9.25 -8.98 -17.05
CA LYS A 35 8.76 -9.33 -18.37
C LYS A 35 8.44 -8.07 -19.17
N HIS A 36 8.29 -8.24 -20.47
CA HIS A 36 7.97 -7.14 -21.37
C HIS A 36 6.69 -6.39 -21.00
N GLU A 37 5.66 -7.12 -20.53
CA GLU A 37 4.37 -6.54 -20.17
C GLU A 37 4.37 -5.84 -18.81
N ASP A 38 5.41 -5.98 -18.01
CA ASP A 38 5.51 -5.29 -16.72
C ASP A 38 5.77 -3.80 -16.94
N LYS A 39 4.82 -2.97 -16.55
CA LYS A 39 4.91 -1.51 -16.69
C LYS A 39 5.26 -0.86 -15.36
N VAL A 40 6.14 0.13 -15.39
CA VAL A 40 6.48 0.96 -14.23
C VAL A 40 6.27 2.41 -14.65
N PRO A 41 5.42 3.17 -13.96
CA PRO A 41 4.75 2.83 -12.69
C PRO A 41 3.63 1.80 -12.82
N HIS A 42 3.33 1.15 -11.70
CA HIS A 42 2.08 0.39 -11.51
C HIS A 42 0.95 1.40 -11.48
N MET A 43 0.12 1.44 -12.49
CA MET A 43 -0.92 2.44 -12.65
C MET A 43 -2.23 1.78 -13.04
N GLY A 44 -3.29 2.08 -12.29
CA GLY A 44 -4.63 1.58 -12.56
C GLY A 44 -5.23 0.81 -11.39
N TRP A 45 -6.31 0.10 -11.68
CA TRP A 45 -7.05 -0.67 -10.70
C TRP A 45 -6.42 -2.05 -10.50
N ASN A 46 -6.26 -2.43 -9.25
CA ASN A 46 -5.79 -3.77 -8.88
C ASN A 46 -6.43 -4.16 -7.56
N THR A 47 -6.40 -5.44 -7.23
CA THR A 47 -7.06 -5.96 -6.03
C THR A 47 -6.17 -5.90 -4.81
N ILE A 48 -6.81 -5.74 -3.65
CA ILE A 48 -6.18 -5.95 -2.34
C ILE A 48 -6.76 -7.22 -1.73
N GLY A 49 -5.93 -7.98 -1.05
CA GLY A 49 -6.34 -9.19 -0.38
C GLY A 49 -5.53 -9.40 0.89
N LYS A 50 -5.76 -10.56 1.56
CA LYS A 50 -5.08 -10.92 2.81
C LYS A 50 -5.14 -9.79 3.84
N THR A 51 -6.30 -9.15 3.96
CA THR A 51 -6.51 -8.03 4.87
C THR A 51 -6.54 -8.53 6.32
N ASN A 52 -5.88 -7.80 7.22
CA ASN A 52 -5.80 -8.18 8.64
C ASN A 52 -5.81 -6.99 9.59
N SER A 53 -6.56 -5.95 9.27
CA SER A 53 -6.64 -4.74 10.07
C SER A 53 -8.08 -4.26 10.17
N LYS A 54 -8.39 -3.52 11.23
CA LYS A 54 -9.70 -2.86 11.38
C LYS A 54 -9.97 -1.88 10.25
N LEU A 55 -8.93 -1.40 9.57
CA LEU A 55 -9.06 -0.55 8.39
C LEU A 55 -9.88 -1.23 7.29
N PHE A 56 -9.82 -2.57 7.23
CA PHE A 56 -10.52 -3.39 6.24
C PHE A 56 -11.69 -4.16 6.84
N GLU A 57 -12.24 -3.70 7.95
CA GLU A 57 -13.39 -4.33 8.58
C GLU A 57 -14.58 -4.36 7.63
N GLY A 58 -15.20 -5.52 7.53
CA GLY A 58 -16.31 -5.74 6.60
C GLY A 58 -15.90 -6.25 5.23
N PHE A 59 -14.61 -6.35 4.95
CA PHE A 59 -14.10 -6.89 3.69
C PHE A 59 -14.06 -8.41 3.79
N THR A 60 -14.85 -9.10 2.96
CA THR A 60 -14.92 -10.56 2.95
C THR A 60 -14.31 -11.19 1.72
N GLU A 61 -13.95 -10.38 0.73
CA GLU A 61 -13.36 -10.83 -0.53
C GLU A 61 -12.43 -9.74 -1.07
N GLU A 62 -11.69 -10.06 -2.12
CA GLU A 62 -10.81 -9.09 -2.76
C GLU A 62 -11.62 -7.93 -3.35
N GLU A 63 -11.12 -6.72 -3.19
CA GLU A 63 -11.74 -5.52 -3.75
C GLU A 63 -10.72 -4.70 -4.52
N PHE A 64 -11.19 -3.97 -5.53
CA PHE A 64 -10.34 -3.16 -6.39
C PHE A 64 -10.09 -1.79 -5.79
N VAL A 65 -8.83 -1.36 -5.87
CA VAL A 65 -8.40 -0.01 -5.48
C VAL A 65 -7.48 0.55 -6.55
N TYR A 66 -7.29 1.87 -6.54
CA TYR A 66 -6.51 2.55 -7.57
C TYR A 66 -5.07 2.78 -7.11
N PHE A 67 -4.13 2.38 -7.96
CA PHE A 67 -2.68 2.54 -7.72
C PHE A 67 -2.05 3.47 -8.75
N VAL A 68 -1.05 4.23 -8.33
CA VAL A 68 -0.08 4.87 -9.22
C VAL A 68 1.22 5.04 -8.44
N HIS A 69 2.19 4.12 -8.66
CA HIS A 69 3.48 4.17 -7.95
C HIS A 69 4.56 3.38 -8.68
N SER A 70 5.80 3.81 -8.52
CA SER A 70 6.98 3.15 -9.10
C SER A 70 7.83 2.44 -8.05
N PHE A 71 7.57 2.71 -6.77
CA PHE A 71 8.27 2.14 -5.63
C PHE A 71 7.27 1.42 -4.75
N TYR A 72 7.72 0.44 -3.98
CA TYR A 72 6.84 -0.40 -3.18
C TYR A 72 7.48 -0.78 -1.84
N VAL A 73 6.64 -1.17 -0.90
CA VAL A 73 7.06 -1.76 0.37
C VAL A 73 6.88 -3.27 0.25
N PRO A 74 7.94 -4.07 0.44
CA PRO A 74 7.80 -5.53 0.44
C PRO A 74 6.82 -5.98 1.53
N THR A 75 6.25 -7.18 1.39
CA THR A 75 5.46 -7.77 2.46
C THR A 75 6.33 -7.95 3.70
N CYS A 76 5.78 -7.63 4.87
CA CYS A 76 6.51 -7.63 6.14
C CYS A 76 5.54 -7.83 7.30
N ASP A 77 6.05 -7.77 8.52
CA ASP A 77 5.24 -7.96 9.73
C ASP A 77 4.15 -6.90 9.90
N PHE A 78 4.32 -5.74 9.26
CA PHE A 78 3.35 -4.65 9.35
C PHE A 78 2.30 -4.67 8.22
N THR A 79 2.37 -5.62 7.30
CA THR A 79 1.48 -5.68 6.14
C THR A 79 0.03 -5.91 6.56
N ALA A 80 -0.84 -4.98 6.22
CA ALA A 80 -2.27 -5.04 6.53
C ALA A 80 -3.12 -5.45 5.33
N ALA A 81 -2.59 -5.33 4.12
CA ALA A 81 -3.21 -5.81 2.88
C ALA A 81 -2.12 -6.03 1.85
N THR A 82 -2.33 -7.01 0.97
CA THR A 82 -1.35 -7.40 -0.05
C THR A 82 -1.94 -7.26 -1.46
N THR A 83 -1.12 -6.83 -2.40
CA THR A 83 -1.45 -6.78 -3.83
C THR A 83 -0.32 -7.45 -4.61
N ASP A 84 -0.68 -8.10 -5.72
CA ASP A 84 0.29 -8.69 -6.64
C ASP A 84 0.46 -7.79 -7.86
N TYR A 85 1.67 -7.35 -8.10
CA TYR A 85 2.08 -6.71 -9.34
C TYR A 85 3.59 -6.88 -9.50
N ILE A 86 4.00 -7.63 -10.52
CA ILE A 86 5.37 -8.13 -10.70
C ILE A 86 5.69 -9.17 -9.62
N HIS A 87 5.39 -8.86 -8.37
CA HIS A 87 5.50 -9.75 -7.20
C HIS A 87 4.55 -9.22 -6.11
N PRO A 88 4.30 -9.97 -5.03
CA PRO A 88 3.49 -9.46 -3.92
C PRO A 88 4.17 -8.27 -3.24
N PHE A 89 3.35 -7.28 -2.84
CA PHE A 89 3.84 -6.13 -2.08
C PHE A 89 2.78 -5.68 -1.07
N SER A 90 3.20 -4.84 -0.12
CA SER A 90 2.30 -4.28 0.89
C SER A 90 1.43 -3.20 0.28
N ALA A 91 0.13 -3.43 0.16
CA ALA A 91 -0.84 -2.43 -0.26
C ALA A 91 -1.20 -1.51 0.89
N ALA A 92 -1.08 -1.98 2.13
CA ALA A 92 -1.31 -1.20 3.34
C ALA A 92 -0.43 -1.70 4.47
N LEU A 93 -0.09 -0.80 5.39
CA LEU A 93 0.69 -1.08 6.59
C LEU A 93 -0.10 -0.63 7.82
N HIS A 94 0.10 -1.34 8.93
CA HIS A 94 -0.49 -1.01 10.22
C HIS A 94 0.48 -1.35 11.35
N LYS A 95 0.72 -0.39 12.23
CA LYS A 95 1.49 -0.59 13.46
C LYS A 95 0.94 0.35 14.53
N ASP A 96 0.51 -0.20 15.66
CA ASP A 96 -0.10 0.59 16.74
C ASP A 96 -1.28 1.40 16.20
N ASN A 97 -1.24 2.73 16.29
CA ASN A 97 -2.29 3.60 15.74
C ASN A 97 -1.88 4.24 14.41
N PHE A 98 -0.82 3.75 13.76
CA PHE A 98 -0.40 4.21 12.45
C PHE A 98 -0.96 3.29 11.37
N TYR A 99 -1.65 3.88 10.40
CA TYR A 99 -2.25 3.21 9.24
C TYR A 99 -1.80 3.93 7.99
N ALA A 100 -1.41 3.18 6.98
CA ALA A 100 -0.95 3.76 5.73
C ALA A 100 -1.35 2.87 4.55
N THR A 101 -1.61 3.49 3.38
CA THR A 101 -1.96 2.78 2.16
C THR A 101 -1.06 3.19 1.02
N GLN A 102 -0.72 2.23 0.15
CA GLN A 102 0.00 2.49 -1.09
C GLN A 102 -0.97 3.03 -2.16
N PHE A 103 -2.19 2.51 -2.19
CA PHE A 103 -3.22 2.98 -3.11
C PHE A 103 -3.83 4.30 -2.64
N HIS A 104 -4.62 4.90 -3.51
CA HIS A 104 -5.34 6.15 -3.22
C HIS A 104 -6.79 5.86 -2.86
N PRO A 105 -7.16 5.85 -1.57
CA PRO A 105 -8.56 5.61 -1.17
C PRO A 105 -9.52 6.62 -1.81
N GLU A 106 -9.12 7.88 -1.92
CA GLU A 106 -9.93 8.95 -2.50
C GLU A 106 -10.20 8.76 -3.99
N LYS A 107 -9.44 7.89 -4.65
CA LYS A 107 -9.62 7.52 -6.07
C LYS A 107 -10.12 6.10 -6.26
N SER A 108 -10.50 5.43 -5.20
CA SER A 108 -10.86 4.01 -5.21
C SER A 108 -12.35 3.76 -5.09
N GLY A 109 -13.17 4.75 -5.43
CA GLY A 109 -14.64 4.61 -5.46
C GLY A 109 -15.23 4.20 -4.12
N LYS A 110 -16.24 3.32 -4.16
CA LYS A 110 -16.94 2.87 -2.95
C LYS A 110 -16.05 2.08 -2.01
N THR A 111 -15.12 1.32 -2.54
CA THR A 111 -14.13 0.59 -1.73
C THR A 111 -13.30 1.58 -0.92
N GLY A 112 -12.84 2.66 -1.56
CA GLY A 112 -12.10 3.72 -0.88
C GLY A 112 -12.93 4.41 0.18
N GLU A 113 -14.22 4.66 -0.07
CA GLU A 113 -15.13 5.22 0.93
C GLU A 113 -15.25 4.34 2.17
N LYS A 114 -15.36 3.01 1.98
CA LYS A 114 -15.43 2.08 3.10
C LYS A 114 -14.15 2.13 3.94
N ILE A 115 -13.00 2.20 3.29
CA ILE A 115 -11.70 2.26 3.97
C ILE A 115 -11.60 3.57 4.78
N LEU A 116 -11.95 4.70 4.17
CA LEU A 116 -11.91 5.99 4.85
C LEU A 116 -12.90 6.05 6.03
N THR A 117 -14.08 5.48 5.86
CA THR A 117 -15.08 5.38 6.93
C THR A 117 -14.55 4.54 8.09
N ASN A 118 -13.94 3.39 7.79
CA ASN A 118 -13.33 2.54 8.81
C ASN A 118 -12.23 3.29 9.56
N PHE A 119 -11.41 4.04 8.84
CA PHE A 119 -10.33 4.84 9.44
C PHE A 119 -10.89 5.88 10.42
N LEU A 120 -11.95 6.59 10.02
CA LEU A 120 -12.56 7.61 10.88
C LEU A 120 -13.19 7.03 12.14
N ASN A 121 -13.51 5.74 12.14
CA ASN A 121 -14.14 5.05 13.26
C ASN A 121 -13.14 4.26 14.14
N LEU A 122 -11.86 4.41 13.89
CA LEU A 122 -10.83 3.73 14.67
C LEU A 122 -10.62 4.33 16.06
#